data_0f196fdcaf4ea9aa599f8f51a9ac3766
#
_entry.id   0f196fdcaf4ea9aa599f8f51a9ac3766
#
_cell.length_a   1.000
_cell.length_b   1.000
_cell.length_c   1.000
_cell.angle_alpha   90.00
_cell.angle_beta   90.00
_cell.angle_gamma   90.00
#
_symmetry.space_group_name_H-M   'P 1'
#
loop_
_entity.id
_entity.type
_entity.pdbx_description
1 polymer ?
#
loop_
_entity_poly.entity_id
_entity_poly.type
_entity_poly.pdbx_seq_one_letter_code
_entity_poly.pdbx_strand_id
1 'polypeptide(L)'
;MGIEANKALFRRFYGDTWNTGDTTLIDELLAPDFVNHELVDVAPPHRELYKQAIRETKEASPDFTVTIEDLIAEGDQVAARWHAAGTHSQGYLGQPATGKHVELRGITVVRIIGGRIAEFWKHDNSFTTPRQLGIVDA
;
A
#
# COMPACT_ATOMS: atom_id res chain seq x y z
N MET A 1 6.46 20.32 -8.14
CA MET A 1 5.44 20.59 -7.14
C MET A 1 6.09 20.86 -5.79
N GLY A 2 5.44 21.67 -4.96
CA GLY A 2 5.94 21.96 -3.64
C GLY A 2 5.75 20.77 -2.67
N ILE A 3 6.40 20.88 -1.52
CA ILE A 3 6.36 19.85 -0.47
C ILE A 3 4.94 19.56 0.00
N GLU A 4 4.12 20.59 0.23
CA GLU A 4 2.75 20.38 0.69
C GLU A 4 1.87 19.71 -0.37
N ALA A 5 2.06 20.06 -1.66
CA ALA A 5 1.35 19.40 -2.74
C ALA A 5 1.76 17.93 -2.87
N ASN A 6 3.04 17.62 -2.68
CA ASN A 6 3.53 16.23 -2.70
C ASN A 6 2.98 15.42 -1.54
N LYS A 7 2.90 16.00 -0.34
CA LYS A 7 2.26 15.35 0.80
C LYS A 7 0.77 15.08 0.55
N ALA A 8 0.06 16.06 -0.03
CA ALA A 8 -1.36 15.90 -0.35
C ALA A 8 -1.58 14.78 -1.37
N LEU A 9 -0.72 14.69 -2.38
CA LEU A 9 -0.77 13.62 -3.38
C LEU A 9 -0.54 12.25 -2.72
N PHE A 10 0.42 12.15 -1.80
CA PHE A 10 0.67 10.90 -1.08
C PHE A 10 -0.53 10.48 -0.24
N ARG A 11 -1.21 11.44 0.44
CA ARG A 11 -2.40 11.14 1.22
C ARG A 11 -3.53 10.57 0.35
N ARG A 12 -3.73 11.12 -0.84
CA ARG A 12 -4.70 10.57 -1.80
C ARG A 12 -4.31 9.16 -2.23
N PHE A 13 -3.04 8.96 -2.52
CA PHE A 13 -2.52 7.68 -2.98
C PHE A 13 -2.64 6.60 -1.90
N TYR A 14 -2.16 6.88 -0.69
CA TYR A 14 -2.08 5.84 0.34
C TYR A 14 -3.33 5.75 1.20
N GLY A 15 -3.89 6.89 1.56
CA GLY A 15 -5.09 6.93 2.39
C GLY A 15 -6.35 6.65 1.58
N ASP A 16 -6.66 7.51 0.62
CA ASP A 16 -7.95 7.42 -0.09
C ASP A 16 -8.07 6.14 -0.90
N THR A 17 -7.02 5.76 -1.63
CA THR A 17 -7.07 4.58 -2.49
C THR A 17 -7.24 3.29 -1.69
N TRP A 18 -6.43 3.09 -0.66
CA TRP A 18 -6.49 1.88 0.16
C TRP A 18 -7.75 1.82 1.02
N ASN A 19 -8.24 2.95 1.51
CA ASN A 19 -9.42 2.98 2.37
C ASN A 19 -10.73 2.81 1.60
N THR A 20 -10.80 3.32 0.37
CA THR A 20 -11.99 3.16 -0.46
C THR A 20 -11.96 1.94 -1.37
N GLY A 21 -10.75 1.48 -1.73
CA GLY A 21 -10.58 0.44 -2.75
C GLY A 21 -10.78 0.94 -4.18
N ASP A 22 -10.85 2.25 -4.38
CA ASP A 22 -11.06 2.87 -5.69
C ASP A 22 -9.77 2.85 -6.50
N THR A 23 -9.62 1.84 -7.37
CA THR A 23 -8.42 1.68 -8.19
C THR A 23 -8.37 2.64 -9.38
N THR A 24 -9.45 3.37 -9.68
CA THR A 24 -9.42 4.38 -10.75
C THR A 24 -8.50 5.54 -10.38
N LEU A 25 -8.35 5.83 -9.07
CA LEU A 25 -7.41 6.85 -8.60
C LEU A 25 -5.95 6.50 -8.95
N ILE A 26 -5.63 5.23 -9.06
CA ILE A 26 -4.27 4.79 -9.36
C ILE A 26 -3.82 5.26 -10.75
N ASP A 27 -4.70 5.25 -11.73
CA ASP A 27 -4.37 5.73 -13.08
C ASP A 27 -4.06 7.23 -13.09
N GLU A 28 -4.64 7.99 -12.17
CA GLU A 28 -4.41 9.41 -12.01
C GLU A 28 -3.13 9.69 -11.21
N LEU A 29 -2.88 8.91 -10.16
CA LEU A 29 -1.84 9.18 -9.17
C LEU A 29 -0.48 8.55 -9.50
N LEU A 30 -0.47 7.38 -10.15
CA LEU A 30 0.77 6.69 -10.51
C LEU A 30 1.13 6.95 -11.97
N ALA A 31 2.44 7.13 -12.23
CA ALA A 31 2.94 7.25 -13.59
C ALA A 31 2.70 5.94 -14.37
N PRO A 32 2.49 6.02 -15.71
CA PRO A 32 2.35 4.80 -16.52
C PRO A 32 3.52 3.84 -16.42
N ASP A 33 4.73 4.36 -16.22
CA ASP A 33 5.97 3.59 -16.09
C ASP A 33 6.37 3.38 -14.61
N PHE A 34 5.42 3.49 -13.70
CA PHE A 34 5.62 3.31 -12.26
C PHE A 34 6.42 2.06 -11.92
N VAL A 35 7.38 2.20 -11.02
CA VAL A 35 8.22 1.11 -10.52
C VAL A 35 7.98 0.89 -9.03
N ASN A 36 7.59 -0.32 -8.67
CA ASN A 36 7.51 -0.76 -7.28
C ASN A 36 8.75 -1.58 -6.97
N HIS A 37 9.64 -1.03 -6.16
CA HIS A 37 10.93 -1.65 -5.84
C HIS A 37 10.83 -2.87 -4.91
N GLU A 38 9.66 -3.21 -4.41
CA GLU A 38 9.44 -4.50 -3.75
C GLU A 38 9.47 -5.67 -4.76
N LEU A 39 9.12 -5.39 -6.01
CA LEU A 39 9.01 -6.40 -7.06
C LEU A 39 10.36 -6.54 -7.77
N VAL A 40 11.29 -7.24 -7.13
CA VAL A 40 12.68 -7.36 -7.62
C VAL A 40 12.81 -8.31 -8.81
N ASP A 41 11.85 -9.19 -9.01
CA ASP A 41 11.88 -10.24 -10.04
C ASP A 41 10.83 -10.04 -11.13
N VAL A 42 10.15 -8.90 -11.13
CA VAL A 42 9.09 -8.58 -12.09
C VAL A 42 9.46 -7.31 -12.84
N ALA A 43 9.45 -7.35 -14.18
CA ALA A 43 9.75 -6.18 -14.98
C ALA A 43 8.64 -5.12 -14.86
N PRO A 44 9.00 -3.80 -14.79
CA PRO A 44 8.00 -2.73 -14.86
C PRO A 44 7.37 -2.67 -16.27
N PRO A 45 6.19 -2.01 -16.42
CA PRO A 45 5.51 -1.19 -15.43
C PRO A 45 4.73 -2.02 -14.41
N HIS A 46 4.60 -1.48 -13.18
CA HIS A 46 3.94 -2.19 -12.07
C HIS A 46 2.58 -1.59 -11.67
N ARG A 47 2.09 -0.61 -12.41
CA ARG A 47 0.85 0.09 -12.03
C ARG A 47 -0.35 -0.85 -11.94
N GLU A 48 -0.51 -1.74 -12.92
CA GLU A 48 -1.64 -2.70 -12.91
C GLU A 48 -1.51 -3.71 -11.77
N LEU A 49 -0.28 -4.15 -11.46
CA LEU A 49 -0.04 -5.04 -10.32
C LEU A 49 -0.38 -4.36 -8.99
N TYR A 50 -0.15 -3.07 -8.88
CA TYR A 50 -0.54 -2.30 -7.69
C TYR A 50 -2.06 -2.25 -7.53
N LYS A 51 -2.80 -2.03 -8.62
CA LYS A 51 -4.27 -2.08 -8.59
C LYS A 51 -4.77 -3.45 -8.16
N GLN A 52 -4.16 -4.51 -8.67
CA GLN A 52 -4.50 -5.87 -8.32
C GLN A 52 -4.30 -6.13 -6.82
N ALA A 53 -3.19 -5.65 -6.25
CA ALA A 53 -2.91 -5.78 -4.83
C ALA A 53 -3.99 -5.09 -3.97
N ILE A 54 -4.46 -3.91 -4.39
CA ILE A 54 -5.55 -3.22 -3.70
C ILE A 54 -6.83 -4.05 -3.74
N ARG A 55 -7.20 -4.56 -4.90
CA ARG A 55 -8.43 -5.37 -5.06
C ARG A 55 -8.38 -6.63 -4.19
N GLU A 56 -7.26 -7.36 -4.24
CA GLU A 56 -7.10 -8.60 -3.48
C GLU A 56 -7.15 -8.33 -1.97
N THR A 57 -6.53 -7.25 -1.51
CA THR A 57 -6.55 -6.87 -0.11
C THR A 57 -7.96 -6.53 0.36
N LYS A 58 -8.71 -5.74 -0.43
CA LYS A 58 -10.09 -5.37 -0.08
C LYS A 58 -11.05 -6.55 -0.16
N GLU A 59 -10.80 -7.51 -1.03
CA GLU A 59 -11.58 -8.76 -1.07
C GLU A 59 -11.32 -9.61 0.17
N ALA A 60 -10.05 -9.78 0.53
CA ALA A 60 -9.67 -10.56 1.71
C ALA A 60 -10.11 -9.90 3.01
N SER A 61 -10.13 -8.57 3.04
CA SER A 61 -10.38 -7.77 4.23
C SER A 61 -11.13 -6.49 3.85
N PRO A 62 -12.48 -6.57 3.70
CA PRO A 62 -13.29 -5.40 3.31
C PRO A 62 -13.15 -4.20 4.26
N ASP A 63 -12.86 -4.46 5.54
CA ASP A 63 -12.66 -3.42 6.56
C ASP A 63 -11.22 -2.92 6.65
N PHE A 64 -10.35 -3.31 5.70
CA PHE A 64 -8.95 -2.88 5.68
C PHE A 64 -8.86 -1.36 5.60
N THR A 65 -8.11 -0.77 6.54
CA THR A 65 -7.90 0.68 6.61
C THR A 65 -6.44 1.00 6.85
N VAL A 66 -5.99 2.10 6.26
CA VAL A 66 -4.64 2.64 6.44
C VAL A 66 -4.74 3.99 7.12
N THR A 67 -3.93 4.16 8.16
CA THR A 67 -3.76 5.44 8.86
C THR A 67 -2.32 5.90 8.67
N ILE A 68 -2.15 7.11 8.13
CA ILE A 68 -0.83 7.73 7.99
C ILE A 68 -0.54 8.45 9.30
N GLU A 69 0.53 8.04 9.97
CA GLU A 69 0.90 8.59 11.28
C GLU A 69 1.87 9.76 11.15
N ASP A 70 2.85 9.66 10.23
CA ASP A 70 3.82 10.72 9.95
C ASP A 70 4.03 10.84 8.45
N LEU A 71 4.21 12.10 8.00
CA LEU A 71 4.61 12.41 6.63
C LEU A 71 5.80 13.35 6.65
N ILE A 72 6.85 12.98 5.95
CA ILE A 72 8.06 13.77 5.79
C ILE A 72 8.32 13.89 4.30
N ALA A 73 8.60 15.10 3.82
CA ALA A 73 8.87 15.33 2.41
C ALA A 73 10.09 16.21 2.23
N GLU A 74 10.91 15.87 1.25
CA GLU A 74 12.08 16.65 0.85
C GLU A 74 12.31 16.46 -0.64
N GLY A 75 12.51 17.54 -1.36
CA GLY A 75 12.67 17.48 -2.81
C GLY A 75 11.48 16.83 -3.48
N ASP A 76 11.72 15.81 -4.25
CA ASP A 76 10.68 15.04 -4.96
C ASP A 76 10.25 13.77 -4.23
N GLN A 77 10.68 13.58 -2.98
CA GLN A 77 10.40 12.37 -2.21
C GLN A 77 9.48 12.66 -1.03
N VAL A 78 8.61 11.69 -0.75
CA VAL A 78 7.76 11.68 0.45
C VAL A 78 7.97 10.35 1.17
N ALA A 79 8.18 10.42 2.48
CA ALA A 79 8.27 9.26 3.35
C ALA A 79 7.10 9.29 4.34
N ALA A 80 6.47 8.14 4.54
CA ALA A 80 5.35 8.01 5.46
C ALA A 80 5.57 6.85 6.40
N ARG A 81 5.25 7.05 7.67
CA ARG A 81 5.08 5.97 8.64
C ARG A 81 3.58 5.75 8.79
N TRP A 82 3.15 4.51 8.64
CA TRP A 82 1.73 4.19 8.59
C TRP A 82 1.41 2.93 9.39
N HIS A 83 0.12 2.80 9.70
CA HIS A 83 -0.47 1.64 10.35
C HIS A 83 -1.69 1.22 9.54
N ALA A 84 -1.87 -0.08 9.34
CA ALA A 84 -3.02 -0.63 8.66
C ALA A 84 -3.59 -1.79 9.47
N ALA A 85 -4.89 -2.00 9.36
CA ALA A 85 -5.56 -3.07 10.06
C ALA A 85 -6.77 -3.55 9.28
N GLY A 86 -7.11 -4.82 9.45
CA GLY A 86 -8.29 -5.40 8.86
C GLY A 86 -8.55 -6.79 9.40
N THR A 87 -9.76 -7.30 9.11
CA THR A 87 -10.17 -8.65 9.48
C THR A 87 -10.02 -9.58 8.29
N HIS A 88 -9.42 -10.74 8.51
CA HIS A 88 -9.30 -11.79 7.49
C HIS A 88 -10.67 -12.44 7.28
N SER A 89 -11.51 -11.82 6.43
CA SER A 89 -12.91 -12.19 6.20
C SER A 89 -13.11 -13.10 5.00
N GLN A 90 -12.16 -13.10 4.06
CA GLN A 90 -12.17 -13.92 2.86
C GLN A 90 -10.86 -14.69 2.78
N GLY A 91 -10.76 -15.67 1.90
CA GLY A 91 -9.55 -16.48 1.75
C GLY A 91 -8.33 -15.64 1.39
N TYR A 92 -7.20 -15.92 2.02
CA TYR A 92 -5.95 -15.22 1.82
C TYR A 92 -4.78 -16.16 2.09
N LEU A 93 -3.70 -16.04 1.35
CA LEU A 93 -2.52 -16.91 1.46
C LEU A 93 -2.87 -18.39 1.29
N GLY A 94 -3.85 -18.72 0.45
CA GLY A 94 -4.30 -20.08 0.25
C GLY A 94 -5.09 -20.68 1.42
N GLN A 95 -5.46 -19.86 2.40
CA GLN A 95 -6.19 -20.28 3.59
C GLN A 95 -7.62 -19.76 3.56
N PRO A 96 -8.61 -20.52 4.06
CA PRO A 96 -9.96 -19.98 4.23
C PRO A 96 -9.97 -18.87 5.26
N ALA A 97 -11.04 -18.07 5.27
CA ALA A 97 -11.19 -16.97 6.21
C ALA A 97 -11.06 -17.44 7.66
N THR A 98 -10.23 -16.74 8.44
CA THR A 98 -10.03 -17.06 9.87
C THR A 98 -10.85 -16.17 10.79
N GLY A 99 -11.38 -15.06 10.29
CA GLY A 99 -12.06 -14.05 11.12
C GLY A 99 -11.12 -13.29 12.05
N LYS A 100 -9.82 -13.50 11.95
CA LYS A 100 -8.85 -12.87 12.84
C LYS A 100 -8.47 -11.49 12.36
N HIS A 101 -8.18 -10.62 13.33
CA HIS A 101 -7.69 -9.28 13.09
C HIS A 101 -6.20 -9.32 12.74
N VAL A 102 -5.80 -8.55 11.71
CA VAL A 102 -4.40 -8.43 11.28
C VAL A 102 -4.00 -6.96 11.36
N GLU A 103 -2.84 -6.70 11.92
CA GLU A 103 -2.26 -5.36 11.98
C GLU A 103 -0.93 -5.32 11.26
N LEU A 104 -0.74 -4.28 10.44
CA LEU A 104 0.49 -4.02 9.72
C LEU A 104 1.01 -2.64 10.09
N ARG A 105 2.33 -2.51 10.11
CA ARG A 105 3.02 -1.25 10.34
C ARG A 105 4.17 -1.16 9.35
N GLY A 106 4.38 0.02 8.81
CA GLY A 106 5.42 0.13 7.81
C GLY A 106 5.84 1.56 7.53
N ILE A 107 6.83 1.63 6.66
CA ILE A 107 7.34 2.88 6.11
C ILE A 107 7.33 2.74 4.60
N THR A 108 6.80 3.75 3.94
CA THR A 108 6.74 3.84 2.49
C THR A 108 7.43 5.13 2.06
N VAL A 109 8.27 5.03 1.03
CA VAL A 109 8.90 6.17 0.39
C VAL A 109 8.46 6.18 -1.07
N VAL A 110 8.10 7.35 -1.58
CA VAL A 110 7.78 7.51 -3.00
C VAL A 110 8.60 8.65 -3.60
N ARG A 111 8.85 8.56 -4.90
CA ARG A 111 9.38 9.66 -5.70
C ARG A 111 8.28 10.18 -6.62
N ILE A 112 8.10 11.49 -6.63
CA ILE A 112 7.06 12.15 -7.41
C ILE A 112 7.72 12.93 -8.55
N ILE A 113 7.30 12.64 -9.78
CA ILE A 113 7.82 13.31 -10.99
C ILE A 113 6.62 13.74 -11.82
N GLY A 114 6.58 15.03 -12.19
CA GLY A 114 5.50 15.55 -13.01
C GLY A 114 4.11 15.43 -12.39
N GLY A 115 4.03 15.51 -11.07
CA GLY A 115 2.76 15.41 -10.34
C GLY A 115 2.20 14.00 -10.20
N ARG A 116 3.01 12.97 -10.49
CA ARG A 116 2.63 11.57 -10.34
C ARG A 116 3.70 10.78 -9.61
N ILE A 117 3.30 9.72 -8.93
CA ILE A 117 4.23 8.83 -8.26
C ILE A 117 4.89 7.93 -9.30
N ALA A 118 6.22 8.04 -9.40
CA ALA A 118 7.02 7.30 -10.37
C ALA A 118 7.69 6.08 -9.77
N GLU A 119 8.07 6.13 -8.48
CA GLU A 119 8.77 5.05 -7.80
C GLU A 119 8.24 4.88 -6.38
N PHE A 120 8.31 3.65 -5.89
CA PHE A 120 7.74 3.25 -4.61
C PHE A 120 8.65 2.24 -3.92
N TRP A 121 8.94 2.47 -2.66
CA TRP A 121 9.67 1.56 -1.76
C TRP A 121 8.84 1.35 -0.51
N LYS A 122 8.76 0.13 -0.02
CA LYS A 122 8.03 -0.15 1.20
C LYS A 122 8.73 -1.24 2.02
N HIS A 123 8.75 -1.03 3.33
CA HIS A 123 9.16 -2.03 4.30
C HIS A 123 8.10 -2.09 5.40
N ASP A 124 7.62 -3.29 5.70
CA ASP A 124 6.58 -3.48 6.71
C ASP A 124 6.79 -4.79 7.46
N ASN A 125 5.88 -5.06 8.40
CA ASN A 125 5.90 -6.29 9.20
C ASN A 125 4.97 -7.38 8.65
N SER A 126 4.69 -7.38 7.35
CA SER A 126 3.79 -8.38 6.75
C SER A 126 4.27 -9.82 6.92
N PHE A 127 5.57 -10.01 7.17
CA PHE A 127 6.10 -11.34 7.51
C PHE A 127 5.46 -11.93 8.78
N THR A 128 4.81 -11.12 9.60
CA THR A 128 4.10 -11.60 10.80
C THR A 128 2.66 -12.01 10.49
N THR A 129 2.15 -11.75 9.29
CA THR A 129 0.75 -12.05 8.94
C THR A 129 0.39 -13.50 9.14
N PRO A 130 1.17 -14.50 8.68
CA PRO A 130 0.84 -15.90 8.93
C PRO A 130 0.73 -16.23 10.42
N ARG A 131 1.58 -15.63 11.26
CA ARG A 131 1.53 -15.83 12.71
C ARG A 131 0.28 -15.17 13.31
N GLN A 132 -0.06 -13.94 12.87
CA GLN A 132 -1.27 -13.26 13.34
C GLN A 132 -2.52 -14.03 12.97
N LEU A 133 -2.54 -14.70 11.81
CA LEU A 133 -3.65 -15.54 11.38
C LEU A 133 -3.66 -16.93 12.05
N GLY A 134 -2.61 -17.28 12.77
CA GLY A 134 -2.51 -18.58 13.41
C GLY A 134 -2.14 -19.71 12.45
N ILE A 135 -1.61 -19.38 11.26
CA ILE A 135 -1.18 -20.38 10.27
C ILE A 135 0.16 -20.98 10.66
N VAL A 136 1.02 -20.18 11.30
CA VAL A 136 2.32 -20.61 11.83
C VAL A 136 2.46 -20.15 13.27
N ASP A 137 3.22 -20.89 14.07
CA ASP A 137 3.35 -20.63 15.50
C ASP A 137 4.45 -19.61 15.86
N ALA A 138 5.43 -19.44 14.99
CA ALA A 138 6.60 -18.61 15.36
C ALA A 138 6.89 -17.51 14.36
#